data_60c56911b563bf11211460db014e0599
#
_entry.id   60c56911b563bf11211460db014e0599
#
_cell.length_a   1.000
_cell.length_b   1.000
_cell.length_c   1.000
_cell.angle_alpha   90.00
_cell.angle_beta   90.00
_cell.angle_gamma   90.00
#
_symmetry.space_group_name_H-M   'P 1'
#
loop_
_entity.id
_entity.type
_entity.pdbx_description
1 polymer ?
#
loop_
_entity_poly.entity_id
_entity_poly.type
_entity_poly.pdbx_seq_one_letter_code
_entity_poly.pdbx_strand_id
1 'polypeptide(L)'
;MPDIADFTKTELWTVESTLKERWGKDNDIEFQFADADIRLSPSDRDTVECPAMIWQYQGCNYVIFKTGIQNYRCQFFYRGYQQYGTGVFEYDDIGDCIISLLQVQSDHQREQQIQEENSDGKLPPGTQV
;
A
#
# COMPACT_ATOMS: atom_id res chain seq x y z
N MET A 1 12.18 16.96 -15.36
CA MET A 1 12.56 16.97 -13.94
C MET A 1 11.38 16.64 -13.07
N PRO A 2 11.51 15.72 -12.13
CA PRO A 2 10.41 15.49 -11.21
C PRO A 2 10.19 16.72 -10.34
N ASP A 3 8.95 17.06 -10.12
CA ASP A 3 8.57 18.22 -9.28
C ASP A 3 8.80 17.93 -7.80
N ILE A 4 8.85 16.65 -7.45
CA ILE A 4 8.99 16.19 -6.08
C ILE A 4 10.33 15.47 -5.96
N ALA A 5 11.07 15.77 -4.90
CA ALA A 5 12.34 15.10 -4.63
C ALA A 5 12.14 13.60 -4.38
N ASP A 6 13.14 12.81 -4.77
CA ASP A 6 13.10 11.37 -4.60
C ASP A 6 13.07 10.97 -3.12
N PHE A 7 12.77 9.70 -2.86
CA PHE A 7 12.81 9.18 -1.50
C PHE A 7 14.22 9.31 -0.91
N THR A 8 14.28 9.72 0.36
CA THR A 8 15.55 9.84 1.06
C THR A 8 15.96 8.48 1.63
N LYS A 9 17.22 8.37 2.04
CA LYS A 9 17.72 7.15 2.68
C LYS A 9 16.98 6.85 3.97
N THR A 10 16.61 7.88 4.73
CA THR A 10 15.83 7.74 5.96
C THR A 10 14.44 7.18 5.68
N GLU A 11 13.80 7.66 4.61
CA GLU A 11 12.49 7.16 4.21
C GLU A 11 12.56 5.69 3.81
N LEU A 12 13.56 5.33 3.02
CA LEU A 12 13.77 3.94 2.61
C LEU A 12 14.03 3.05 3.82
N TRP A 13 14.88 3.50 4.73
CA TRP A 13 15.20 2.76 5.95
C TRP A 13 13.96 2.53 6.81
N THR A 14 13.12 3.55 6.92
CA THR A 14 11.87 3.45 7.71
C THR A 14 10.97 2.36 7.14
N VAL A 15 10.78 2.35 5.82
CA VAL A 15 9.95 1.34 5.17
C VAL A 15 10.57 -0.05 5.33
N GLU A 16 11.85 -0.21 5.02
CA GLU A 16 12.53 -1.49 5.13
C GLU A 16 12.49 -2.05 6.55
N SER A 17 12.77 -1.20 7.53
CA SER A 17 12.78 -1.61 8.93
C SER A 17 11.40 -2.07 9.39
N THR A 18 10.36 -1.34 8.99
CA THR A 18 8.98 -1.68 9.32
C THR A 18 8.60 -3.03 8.71
N LEU A 19 8.95 -3.25 7.46
CA LEU A 19 8.65 -4.50 6.78
C LEU A 19 9.38 -5.69 7.42
N LYS A 20 10.64 -5.52 7.77
CA LYS A 20 11.41 -6.57 8.43
C LYS A 20 10.86 -6.89 9.81
N GLU A 21 10.42 -5.89 10.53
CA GLU A 21 9.81 -6.08 11.83
C GLU A 21 8.49 -6.83 11.72
N ARG A 22 7.71 -6.52 10.70
CA ARG A 22 6.39 -7.12 10.52
C ARG A 22 6.44 -8.50 9.88
N TRP A 23 7.29 -8.69 8.87
CA TRP A 23 7.31 -9.92 8.07
C TRP A 23 8.53 -10.79 8.33
N GLY A 24 9.45 -10.35 9.19
CA GLY A 24 10.64 -11.11 9.54
C GLY A 24 11.88 -10.64 8.81
N LYS A 25 13.01 -10.77 9.48
CA LYS A 25 14.31 -10.30 8.97
C LYS A 25 14.81 -11.12 7.79
N ASP A 26 14.32 -12.35 7.64
CA ASP A 26 14.77 -13.27 6.60
C ASP A 26 14.06 -13.04 5.26
N ASN A 27 13.04 -12.19 5.25
CA ASN A 27 12.33 -11.86 4.02
C ASN A 27 13.00 -10.68 3.33
N ASP A 28 13.65 -10.95 2.21
CA ASP A 28 14.24 -9.91 1.39
C ASP A 28 13.17 -9.35 0.46
N ILE A 29 12.84 -8.08 0.69
CA ILE A 29 11.85 -7.39 -0.12
C ILE A 29 12.57 -6.56 -1.16
N GLU A 30 12.26 -6.80 -2.42
CA GLU A 30 12.79 -5.99 -3.51
C GLU A 30 11.89 -4.81 -3.75
N PHE A 31 12.48 -3.62 -3.76
CA PHE A 31 11.76 -2.40 -4.07
C PHE A 31 12.01 -2.02 -5.51
N GLN A 32 10.93 -1.63 -6.19
CA GLN A 32 11.01 -1.04 -7.52
C GLN A 32 10.63 0.42 -7.38
N PHE A 33 11.33 1.26 -8.12
CA PHE A 33 11.10 2.70 -8.09
C PHE A 33 10.65 3.16 -9.46
N ALA A 34 9.67 4.04 -9.47
CA ALA A 34 9.11 4.58 -10.70
C ALA A 34 8.64 6.00 -10.44
N ASP A 35 8.28 6.68 -11.49
CA ASP A 35 7.64 7.98 -11.39
C ASP A 35 6.20 7.82 -11.84
N ALA A 36 5.29 8.42 -11.09
CA ALA A 36 3.87 8.34 -11.37
C ALA A 36 3.27 9.73 -11.50
N ASP A 37 2.36 9.89 -12.43
CA ASP A 37 1.64 11.15 -12.59
C ASP A 37 0.47 11.16 -11.62
N ILE A 38 0.52 12.04 -10.66
CA ILE A 38 -0.45 12.12 -9.57
C ILE A 38 -1.13 13.48 -9.59
N ARG A 39 -2.45 13.45 -9.48
CA ARG A 39 -3.22 14.67 -9.29
C ARG A 39 -3.24 14.98 -7.80
N LEU A 40 -2.58 16.07 -7.40
CA LEU A 40 -2.41 16.41 -5.98
C LEU A 40 -3.71 16.86 -5.33
N SER A 41 -4.60 17.44 -6.12
CA SER A 41 -5.92 17.85 -5.63
C SER A 41 -6.99 17.42 -6.65
N PRO A 42 -8.17 17.00 -6.20
CA PRO A 42 -9.24 16.64 -7.13
C PRO A 42 -9.63 17.74 -8.10
N SER A 43 -9.39 19.00 -7.73
CA SER A 43 -9.70 20.15 -8.57
C SER A 43 -8.60 20.50 -9.56
N ASP A 44 -7.41 19.87 -9.45
CA ASP A 44 -6.30 20.14 -10.35
C ASP A 44 -6.56 19.53 -11.71
N ARG A 45 -6.22 20.24 -12.77
CA ARG A 45 -6.30 19.73 -14.14
C ARG A 45 -5.07 18.92 -14.47
N ASP A 46 -3.92 19.36 -13.96
CA ASP A 46 -2.64 18.78 -14.30
C ASP A 46 -2.21 17.78 -13.23
N THR A 47 -1.37 16.84 -13.64
CA THR A 47 -0.73 15.92 -12.73
C THR A 47 0.68 16.40 -12.44
N VAL A 48 1.24 15.91 -11.33
CA VAL A 48 2.62 16.16 -10.92
C VAL A 48 3.33 14.81 -10.91
N GLU A 49 4.53 14.76 -11.44
CA GLU A 49 5.33 13.54 -11.42
C GLU A 49 5.87 13.31 -10.01
N CYS A 50 5.49 12.19 -9.41
CA CYS A 50 5.86 11.84 -8.05
C CYS A 50 6.63 10.55 -8.01
N PRO A 51 7.67 10.44 -7.17
CA PRO A 51 8.34 9.16 -6.95
C PRO A 51 7.40 8.13 -6.35
N ALA A 52 7.51 6.91 -6.81
CA ALA A 52 6.74 5.77 -6.30
C ALA A 52 7.68 4.66 -5.88
N MET A 53 7.39 4.06 -4.74
CA MET A 53 8.11 2.91 -4.21
C MET A 53 7.15 1.73 -4.21
N ILE A 54 7.49 0.65 -4.92
CA ILE A 54 6.62 -0.49 -5.14
C ILE A 54 7.31 -1.74 -4.66
N TRP A 55 6.56 -2.60 -3.96
CA TRP A 55 7.06 -3.92 -3.57
C TRP A 55 5.91 -4.92 -3.54
N GLN A 56 6.28 -6.20 -3.54
CA GLN A 56 5.32 -7.30 -3.55
C GLN A 56 5.62 -8.25 -2.40
N TYR A 57 4.57 -8.76 -1.77
CA TYR A 57 4.70 -9.76 -0.72
C TYR A 57 3.44 -10.62 -0.68
N GLN A 58 3.62 -11.92 -0.78
CA GLN A 58 2.53 -12.92 -0.70
C GLN A 58 1.34 -12.60 -1.60
N GLY A 59 1.64 -12.24 -2.83
CA GLY A 59 0.61 -11.97 -3.85
C GLY A 59 -0.04 -10.60 -3.78
N CYS A 60 0.39 -9.77 -2.85
CA CYS A 60 -0.12 -8.41 -2.72
C CYS A 60 0.94 -7.43 -3.16
N ASN A 61 0.54 -6.43 -3.92
CA ASN A 61 1.40 -5.35 -4.38
C ASN A 61 1.11 -4.11 -3.55
N TYR A 62 2.18 -3.45 -3.13
CA TYR A 62 2.08 -2.25 -2.30
C TYR A 62 2.79 -1.10 -3.00
N VAL A 63 2.25 0.09 -2.87
CA VAL A 63 2.88 1.28 -3.42
C VAL A 63 2.74 2.45 -2.47
N ILE A 64 3.83 3.22 -2.34
CA ILE A 64 3.85 4.49 -1.64
C ILE A 64 4.28 5.55 -2.64
N PHE A 65 3.48 6.61 -2.76
CA PHE A 65 3.81 7.77 -3.59
C PHE A 65 4.27 8.90 -2.67
N LYS A 66 5.38 9.54 -3.04
CA LYS A 66 5.84 10.73 -2.33
C LYS A 66 5.29 11.94 -3.07
N THR A 67 4.34 12.62 -2.46
CA THR A 67 3.62 13.74 -3.09
C THR A 67 4.12 15.11 -2.65
N GLY A 68 5.10 15.15 -1.75
CA GLY A 68 5.73 16.36 -1.25
C GLY A 68 6.90 16.01 -0.36
N ILE A 69 7.53 16.98 0.25
CA ILE A 69 8.71 16.74 1.09
C ILE A 69 8.38 15.78 2.23
N GLN A 70 7.20 15.93 2.83
CA GLN A 70 6.72 15.06 3.91
C GLN A 70 5.27 14.66 3.67
N ASN A 71 4.91 14.42 2.42
CA ASN A 71 3.55 14.01 2.07
C ASN A 71 3.60 12.72 1.30
N TYR A 72 2.76 11.77 1.70
CA TYR A 72 2.77 10.42 1.15
C TYR A 72 1.36 9.92 0.94
N ARG A 73 1.14 9.17 -0.14
CA ARG A 73 -0.09 8.43 -0.38
C ARG A 73 0.28 6.98 -0.56
N CYS A 74 -0.62 6.08 -0.22
CA CYS A 74 -0.34 4.65 -0.35
C CYS A 74 -1.58 3.89 -0.72
N GLN A 75 -1.34 2.73 -1.35
CA GLN A 75 -2.41 1.80 -1.70
C GLN A 75 -1.82 0.42 -1.89
N PHE A 76 -2.69 -0.58 -1.92
CA PHE A 76 -2.29 -1.95 -2.22
C PHE A 76 -3.28 -2.54 -3.22
N PHE A 77 -2.85 -3.58 -3.94
CA PHE A 77 -3.71 -4.25 -4.90
C PHE A 77 -3.23 -5.68 -5.13
N TYR A 78 -4.16 -6.53 -5.47
CA TYR A 78 -3.85 -7.94 -5.76
C TYR A 78 -3.75 -8.18 -7.25
N ARG A 79 -4.65 -7.56 -8.03
CA ARG A 79 -4.63 -7.64 -9.48
C ARG A 79 -5.10 -6.33 -10.07
N GLY A 80 -4.54 -6.01 -11.21
CA GLY A 80 -4.82 -4.92 -12.11
C GLY A 80 -5.69 -3.76 -11.65
N TYR A 81 -6.98 -3.96 -11.58
CA TYR A 81 -7.92 -2.87 -11.31
C TYR A 81 -8.28 -2.69 -9.86
N GLN A 82 -8.02 -3.68 -9.02
CA GLN A 82 -8.48 -3.67 -7.64
C GLN A 82 -7.46 -2.98 -6.75
N GLN A 83 -7.61 -1.68 -6.63
CA GLN A 83 -6.75 -0.86 -5.80
C GLN A 83 -7.49 -0.48 -4.54
N TYR A 84 -6.83 -0.65 -3.41
CA TYR A 84 -7.41 -0.38 -2.10
C TYR A 84 -6.53 0.64 -1.38
N GLY A 85 -7.17 1.64 -0.79
CA GLY A 85 -6.49 2.63 0.02
C GLY A 85 -6.77 2.42 1.50
N THR A 86 -6.17 3.25 2.32
CA THR A 86 -6.35 3.19 3.78
C THR A 86 -7.54 4.03 4.26
N GLY A 87 -8.16 4.79 3.36
CA GLY A 87 -9.19 5.75 3.74
C GLY A 87 -8.62 7.11 4.09
N VAL A 88 -7.32 7.21 4.23
CA VAL A 88 -6.64 8.48 4.48
C VAL A 88 -6.06 8.98 3.17
N PHE A 89 -6.41 10.19 2.80
CA PHE A 89 -6.03 10.76 1.52
C PHE A 89 -4.52 10.95 1.41
N GLU A 90 -3.89 11.46 2.48
CA GLU A 90 -2.46 11.76 2.45
C GLU A 90 -1.90 11.73 3.87
N TYR A 91 -0.67 11.25 4.02
CA TYR A 91 0.04 11.17 5.29
C TYR A 91 1.17 12.18 5.30
N ASP A 92 1.49 12.70 6.47
CA ASP A 92 2.61 13.61 6.66
C ASP A 92 3.84 12.93 7.26
N ASP A 93 3.78 11.63 7.46
CA ASP A 93 4.88 10.83 8.00
C ASP A 93 4.89 9.45 7.33
N ILE A 94 6.04 9.07 6.79
CA ILE A 94 6.15 7.80 6.06
C ILE A 94 5.98 6.59 6.99
N GLY A 95 6.37 6.73 8.25
CA GLY A 95 6.17 5.68 9.24
C GLY A 95 4.69 5.38 9.45
N ASP A 96 3.90 6.41 9.65
CA ASP A 96 2.45 6.28 9.78
C ASP A 96 1.83 5.72 8.51
N CYS A 97 2.32 6.17 7.37
CA CYS A 97 1.85 5.70 6.06
C CYS A 97 2.04 4.19 5.91
N ILE A 98 3.25 3.68 6.15
CA ILE A 98 3.54 2.25 5.98
C ILE A 98 2.80 1.40 7.02
N ILE A 99 2.73 1.85 8.26
CA ILE A 99 2.03 1.11 9.30
C ILE A 99 0.54 1.00 8.97
N SER A 100 -0.08 2.10 8.57
CA SER A 100 -1.50 2.11 8.19
C SER A 100 -1.75 1.23 6.97
N LEU A 101 -0.87 1.28 5.98
CA LEU A 101 -1.00 0.47 4.77
C LEU A 101 -1.00 -1.01 5.11
N LEU A 102 -0.05 -1.45 5.92
CA LEU A 102 0.06 -2.85 6.31
C LEU A 102 -1.13 -3.29 7.17
N GLN A 103 -1.60 -2.43 8.05
CA GLN A 103 -2.73 -2.74 8.91
C GLN A 103 -4.02 -2.92 8.12
N VAL A 104 -4.29 -2.00 7.20
CA VAL A 104 -5.50 -2.07 6.37
C VAL A 104 -5.44 -3.28 5.45
N GLN A 105 -4.28 -3.59 4.88
CA GLN A 105 -4.12 -4.77 4.04
C GLN A 105 -4.37 -6.05 4.85
N SER A 106 -3.84 -6.12 6.06
CA SER A 106 -4.03 -7.27 6.93
C SER A 106 -5.51 -7.48 7.26
N ASP A 107 -6.20 -6.41 7.58
CA ASP A 107 -7.64 -6.45 7.86
C ASP A 107 -8.43 -6.89 6.63
N HIS A 108 -8.08 -6.38 5.47
CA HIS A 108 -8.74 -6.74 4.21
C HIS A 108 -8.56 -8.23 3.91
N GLN A 109 -7.36 -8.75 4.10
CA GLN A 109 -7.07 -10.16 3.87
C GLN A 109 -7.88 -11.04 4.81
N ARG A 110 -8.01 -10.63 6.07
CA ARG A 110 -8.80 -11.38 7.05
C ARG A 110 -10.27 -11.40 6.68
N GLU A 111 -10.80 -10.29 6.21
CA GLU A 111 -12.20 -10.21 5.77
C GLU A 111 -12.45 -11.12 4.56
N GLN A 112 -11.52 -11.17 3.62
CA GLN A 112 -11.65 -12.05 2.46
C GLN A 112 -11.65 -13.53 2.88
N GLN A 113 -10.80 -13.90 3.81
CA GLN A 113 -10.77 -15.26 4.31
C GLN A 113 -12.08 -15.66 4.98
N ILE A 114 -12.66 -14.76 5.76
CA ILE A 114 -13.94 -14.99 6.39
C ILE A 114 -15.04 -15.18 5.35
N GLN A 115 -15.05 -14.36 4.31
CA GLN A 115 -16.05 -14.49 3.25
C GLN A 115 -15.90 -15.81 2.48
N GLU A 116 -14.68 -16.23 2.21
CA GLU A 116 -14.44 -17.51 1.55
C GLU A 116 -14.92 -18.69 2.41
N GLU A 117 -14.62 -18.67 3.70
CA GLU A 117 -15.09 -19.69 4.62
C GLU A 117 -16.59 -19.74 4.67
N ASN A 118 -17.25 -18.60 4.71
CA ASN A 118 -18.70 -18.54 4.73
C ASN A 118 -19.32 -19.00 3.41
N SER A 119 -18.61 -18.82 2.31
CA SER A 119 -19.07 -19.26 1.00
C SER A 119 -19.02 -20.77 0.87
N ASP A 120 -18.01 -21.38 1.48
CA ASP A 120 -17.83 -22.83 1.43
C ASP A 120 -18.81 -23.56 2.34
N GLY A 121 -19.23 -22.88 3.32
CA GLY A 121 -20.10 -23.49 4.29
C GLY A 121 -21.48 -23.66 3.79
N LYS A 122 -21.03 -23.84 3.36
CA LYS A 122 -21.60 -23.90 3.12
C LYS A 122 -22.61 -24.03 3.43
N LEU A 123 -22.57 -23.90 3.33
CA LEU A 123 -23.31 -23.84 3.41
C LEU A 123 -24.05 -24.23 3.61
N PRO A 124 -24.18 -24.49 3.66
CA PRO A 124 -24.67 -24.66 3.90
C PRO A 124 -25.30 -24.91 4.22
N PRO A 125 -25.47 -25.29 4.19
CA PRO A 125 -25.83 -25.27 4.57
C PRO A 125 -26.36 -25.18 5.00
N GLY A 126 -26.52 -25.58 5.14
CA GLY A 126 -26.74 -25.33 5.59
C GLY A 126 -26.81 -25.00 5.82
N THR A 127 -26.64 -25.12 5.68
CA THR A 127 -26.43 -24.80 5.90
C THR A 127 -26.61 -24.36 5.89
N GLN A 128 -26.56 -24.48 5.80
CA GLN A 128 -26.66 -24.17 5.92
C GLN A 128 -27.12 -23.82 5.99
N VAL A 129 -27.06 -23.99 5.91
CA VAL A 129 -27.54 -23.70 5.94
C VAL A 129 -27.98 -23.70 6.20
#